data_df7cb0148bd5bb302841a3852b2a7418
#
_entry.id   df7cb0148bd5bb302841a3852b2a7418
#
_cell.length_a   1.000
_cell.length_b   1.000
_cell.length_c   1.000
_cell.angle_alpha   90.00
_cell.angle_beta   90.00
_cell.angle_gamma   90.00
#
_symmetry.space_group_name_H-M   'P 1'
#
loop_
_entity.id
_entity.type
_entity.pdbx_description
1 polymer ?
#
loop_
_entity_poly.entity_id
_entity_poly.type
_entity_poly.pdbx_seq_one_letter_code
_entity_poly.pdbx_strand_id
1 'polypeptide(L)'
;ALYTDPRVAKLEHVDIAARALRTAELDVEIYDQVAVEPTDRSLRAGTRFASEGGFDGFVSIGGGSVMDTAKASNLYSTYPADLLTYVNLPVGQAQPVPGPLKPHIACPTTFGTASECTGMAIFDMLEMEMKTGIAHRELRPTLGILDPTALTSMPPLVVAANAFDVFSHAIESLTAIPYTERSAPETSGLRPMYQGANPYSDIACSEAIRLIGANIERAMKAPDDLSAREPLMFAGMLAG
;
A
#
# COMPACT_ATOMS: atom_id res chain seq x y z
N ALA A 1 -12.80 5.06 9.84
CA ALA A 1 -11.95 3.97 10.36
C ALA A 1 -10.48 4.33 10.27
N LEU A 2 -9.69 4.10 11.31
CA LEU A 2 -8.23 4.21 11.28
C LEU A 2 -7.63 2.81 11.45
N TYR A 3 -6.87 2.35 10.45
CA TYR A 3 -6.19 1.06 10.45
C TYR A 3 -4.72 1.20 10.80
N THR A 4 -4.22 0.33 11.65
CA THR A 4 -2.80 0.23 12.01
C THR A 4 -2.46 -1.18 12.50
N ASP A 5 -1.19 -1.49 12.71
CA ASP A 5 -0.75 -2.75 13.32
C ASP A 5 -0.38 -2.55 14.80
N PRO A 6 -0.27 -3.63 15.61
CA PRO A 6 -0.02 -3.53 17.05
C PRO A 6 1.32 -2.86 17.44
N ARG A 7 2.26 -2.72 16.52
CA ARG A 7 3.55 -2.06 16.77
C ARG A 7 3.45 -0.58 16.47
N VAL A 8 2.92 -0.24 15.29
CA VAL A 8 2.72 1.14 14.86
C VAL A 8 1.69 1.85 15.73
N ALA A 9 0.67 1.15 16.23
CA ALA A 9 -0.32 1.69 17.19
C ALA A 9 0.29 2.33 18.45
N LYS A 10 1.53 1.97 18.79
CA LYS A 10 2.27 2.51 19.95
C LYS A 10 3.11 3.74 19.62
N LEU A 11 3.15 4.13 18.36
CA LEU A 11 3.92 5.29 17.90
C LEU A 11 3.07 6.55 17.98
N GLU A 12 3.72 7.67 18.24
CA GLU A 12 3.08 8.99 18.35
C GLU A 12 2.28 9.39 17.10
N HIS A 13 2.69 8.91 15.92
CA HIS A 13 2.04 9.23 14.64
C HIS A 13 0.55 8.84 14.62
N VAL A 14 0.18 7.72 15.22
CA VAL A 14 -1.23 7.28 15.31
C VAL A 14 -2.03 8.20 16.22
N ASP A 15 -1.47 8.57 17.38
CA ASP A 15 -2.11 9.49 18.31
C ASP A 15 -2.27 10.89 17.72
N ILE A 16 -1.25 11.38 17.00
CA ILE A 16 -1.30 12.68 16.31
C ILE A 16 -2.43 12.68 15.28
N ALA A 17 -2.49 11.67 14.44
CA ALA A 17 -3.53 11.57 13.41
C ALA A 17 -4.93 11.44 14.03
N ALA A 18 -5.10 10.56 15.03
CA ALA A 18 -6.39 10.39 15.69
C ALA A 18 -6.87 11.68 16.38
N ARG A 19 -5.96 12.42 17.01
CA ARG A 19 -6.29 13.74 17.60
C ARG A 19 -6.65 14.77 16.54
N ALA A 20 -5.91 14.83 15.44
CA ALA A 20 -6.19 15.75 14.34
C ALA A 20 -7.58 15.51 13.74
N LEU A 21 -7.93 14.25 13.49
CA LEU A 21 -9.24 13.88 12.97
C LEU A 21 -10.37 14.24 13.96
N ARG A 22 -10.20 13.95 15.26
CA ARG A 22 -11.18 14.32 16.28
C ARG A 22 -11.32 15.85 16.44
N THR A 23 -10.22 16.59 16.29
CA THR A 23 -10.24 18.07 16.31
C THR A 23 -11.00 18.62 15.10
N ALA A 24 -11.03 17.88 14.00
CA ALA A 24 -11.85 18.19 12.82
C ALA A 24 -13.31 17.69 12.95
N GLU A 25 -13.75 17.36 14.17
CA GLU A 25 -15.10 16.88 14.49
C GLU A 25 -15.49 15.55 13.80
N LEU A 26 -14.49 14.70 13.50
CA LEU A 26 -14.71 13.37 12.96
C LEU A 26 -14.71 12.34 14.08
N ASP A 27 -15.67 11.42 14.05
CA ASP A 27 -15.64 10.21 14.88
C ASP A 27 -14.58 9.25 14.37
N VAL A 28 -13.71 8.76 15.26
CA VAL A 28 -12.58 7.91 14.89
C VAL A 28 -12.59 6.63 15.73
N GLU A 29 -12.71 5.51 15.06
CA GLU A 29 -12.47 4.18 15.62
C GLU A 29 -11.20 3.58 15.04
N ILE A 30 -10.41 2.94 15.90
CA ILE A 30 -9.09 2.41 15.55
C ILE A 30 -9.14 0.89 15.49
N TYR A 31 -8.73 0.32 14.36
CA TYR A 31 -8.43 -1.10 14.20
C TYR A 31 -6.91 -1.29 14.24
N ASP A 32 -6.39 -1.75 15.38
CA ASP A 32 -4.96 -1.91 15.66
C ASP A 32 -4.46 -3.36 15.55
N GLN A 33 -5.23 -4.25 14.91
CA GLN A 33 -4.96 -5.68 14.84
C GLN A 33 -4.60 -6.17 13.44
N VAL A 34 -4.07 -5.26 12.59
CA VAL A 34 -3.61 -5.69 11.28
C VAL A 34 -2.44 -6.66 11.41
N ALA A 35 -2.54 -7.81 10.75
CA ALA A 35 -1.46 -8.78 10.67
C ALA A 35 -0.40 -8.30 9.67
N VAL A 36 0.87 -8.39 10.05
CA VAL A 36 1.98 -8.30 9.09
C VAL A 36 1.89 -9.52 8.19
N GLU A 37 2.02 -9.34 6.87
CA GLU A 37 1.64 -10.34 5.88
C GLU A 37 0.14 -10.70 6.02
N PRO A 38 -0.78 -9.87 5.51
CA PRO A 38 -2.21 -10.11 5.67
C PRO A 38 -2.61 -11.48 5.11
N THR A 39 -3.52 -12.14 5.80
CA THR A 39 -4.10 -13.40 5.34
C THR A 39 -5.57 -13.21 5.00
N ASP A 40 -6.16 -14.16 4.27
CA ASP A 40 -7.61 -14.19 4.02
C ASP A 40 -8.42 -14.07 5.32
N ARG A 41 -7.94 -14.66 6.43
CA ARG A 41 -8.59 -14.57 7.75
C ARG A 41 -8.46 -13.18 8.36
N SER A 42 -7.26 -12.57 8.33
CA SER A 42 -7.05 -11.22 8.88
C SER A 42 -7.78 -10.16 8.06
N LEU A 43 -7.87 -10.30 6.73
CA LEU A 43 -8.67 -9.43 5.88
C LEU A 43 -10.16 -9.50 6.23
N ARG A 44 -10.70 -10.70 6.45
CA ARG A 44 -12.10 -10.86 6.89
C ARG A 44 -12.36 -10.18 8.23
N ALA A 45 -11.41 -10.21 9.17
CA ALA A 45 -11.55 -9.54 10.46
C ALA A 45 -11.57 -8.01 10.29
N GLY A 46 -10.64 -7.43 9.51
CA GLY A 46 -10.64 -6.00 9.19
C GLY A 46 -11.90 -5.57 8.42
N THR A 47 -12.36 -6.38 7.48
CA THR A 47 -13.61 -6.12 6.73
C THR A 47 -14.83 -6.11 7.64
N ARG A 48 -14.90 -7.05 8.59
CA ARG A 48 -16.00 -7.09 9.57
C ARG A 48 -16.04 -5.81 10.39
N PHE A 49 -14.91 -5.38 10.94
CA PHE A 49 -14.81 -4.11 11.66
C PHE A 49 -15.33 -2.94 10.80
N ALA A 50 -14.93 -2.86 9.53
CA ALA A 50 -15.39 -1.80 8.63
C ALA A 50 -16.90 -1.86 8.37
N SER A 51 -17.46 -3.07 8.19
CA SER A 51 -18.88 -3.25 7.90
C SER A 51 -19.76 -2.96 9.11
N GLU A 52 -19.33 -3.38 10.31
CA GLU A 52 -20.06 -3.15 11.56
C GLU A 52 -20.03 -1.66 11.96
N GLY A 53 -18.91 -0.98 11.74
CA GLY A 53 -18.77 0.44 12.08
C GLY A 53 -19.43 1.41 11.10
N GLY A 54 -19.73 0.99 9.86
CA GLY A 54 -20.43 1.82 8.88
C GLY A 54 -19.72 3.13 8.51
N PHE A 55 -18.40 3.12 8.47
CA PHE A 55 -17.56 4.31 8.31
C PHE A 55 -17.71 5.01 6.95
N ASP A 56 -17.55 6.33 6.92
CA ASP A 56 -17.58 7.18 5.73
C ASP A 56 -16.21 7.38 5.07
N GLY A 57 -15.13 7.08 5.78
CA GLY A 57 -13.77 7.24 5.31
C GLY A 57 -12.77 6.33 6.02
N PHE A 58 -11.61 6.17 5.41
CA PHE A 58 -10.54 5.31 5.88
C PHE A 58 -9.24 6.08 6.03
N VAL A 59 -8.51 5.79 7.07
CA VAL A 59 -7.13 6.21 7.27
C VAL A 59 -6.29 4.97 7.54
N SER A 60 -5.13 4.84 6.94
CA SER A 60 -4.19 3.76 7.24
C SER A 60 -2.84 4.35 7.61
N ILE A 61 -2.30 3.95 8.78
CA ILE A 61 -0.99 4.38 9.26
C ILE A 61 -0.17 3.13 9.55
N GLY A 62 0.80 2.84 8.69
CA GLY A 62 1.58 1.61 8.79
C GLY A 62 2.31 1.25 7.50
N GLY A 63 2.79 0.02 7.41
CA GLY A 63 3.38 -0.53 6.19
C GLY A 63 2.34 -0.99 5.17
N GLY A 64 2.80 -1.60 4.07
CA GLY A 64 1.95 -2.15 3.01
C GLY A 64 0.83 -3.05 3.53
N SER A 65 1.12 -3.91 4.51
CA SER A 65 0.11 -4.80 5.13
C SER A 65 -1.08 -4.04 5.72
N VAL A 66 -0.81 -2.89 6.36
CA VAL A 66 -1.87 -2.04 6.95
C VAL A 66 -2.69 -1.38 5.84
N MET A 67 -2.03 -0.83 4.84
CA MET A 67 -2.69 -0.17 3.72
C MET A 67 -3.53 -1.17 2.90
N ASP A 68 -3.00 -2.35 2.62
CA ASP A 68 -3.69 -3.39 1.87
C ASP A 68 -4.92 -3.93 2.62
N THR A 69 -4.80 -4.11 3.94
CA THR A 69 -5.95 -4.47 4.79
C THR A 69 -7.02 -3.38 4.76
N ALA A 70 -6.64 -2.10 4.87
CA ALA A 70 -7.59 -0.98 4.81
C ALA A 70 -8.28 -0.87 3.44
N LYS A 71 -7.53 -1.04 2.33
CA LYS A 71 -8.09 -1.07 0.97
C LYS A 71 -9.11 -2.19 0.78
N ALA A 72 -8.75 -3.42 1.17
CA ALA A 72 -9.65 -4.56 1.08
C ALA A 72 -10.89 -4.36 1.98
N SER A 73 -10.70 -3.86 3.21
CA SER A 73 -11.80 -3.57 4.11
C SER A 73 -12.74 -2.50 3.56
N ASN A 74 -12.21 -1.44 2.94
CA ASN A 74 -12.98 -0.42 2.24
C ASN A 74 -13.79 -1.04 1.09
N LEU A 75 -13.15 -1.87 0.26
CA LEU A 75 -13.80 -2.54 -0.86
C LEU A 75 -14.98 -3.40 -0.40
N TYR A 76 -14.73 -4.36 0.49
CA TYR A 76 -15.74 -5.33 0.89
C TYR A 76 -16.82 -4.76 1.83
N SER A 77 -16.56 -3.68 2.55
CA SER A 77 -17.59 -2.96 3.31
C SER A 77 -18.45 -2.05 2.44
N THR A 78 -17.93 -1.57 1.31
CA THR A 78 -18.66 -0.73 0.35
C THR A 78 -19.45 -1.59 -0.64
N TYR A 79 -18.85 -2.66 -1.13
CA TYR A 79 -19.44 -3.61 -2.09
C TYR A 79 -19.32 -5.04 -1.57
N PRO A 80 -20.19 -5.45 -0.64
CA PRO A 80 -20.16 -6.77 -0.02
C PRO A 80 -20.24 -7.90 -1.07
N ALA A 81 -19.32 -8.85 -0.99
CA ALA A 81 -19.24 -10.02 -1.86
C ALA A 81 -18.40 -11.12 -1.20
N ASP A 82 -18.41 -12.31 -1.79
CA ASP A 82 -17.46 -13.35 -1.40
C ASP A 82 -16.02 -12.91 -1.67
N LEU A 83 -15.07 -13.35 -0.82
CA LEU A 83 -13.68 -12.92 -0.92
C LEU A 83 -13.09 -13.11 -2.33
N LEU A 84 -13.39 -14.24 -2.98
CA LEU A 84 -12.84 -14.56 -4.30
C LEU A 84 -13.45 -13.73 -5.43
N THR A 85 -14.51 -12.96 -5.19
CA THR A 85 -15.18 -12.17 -6.24
C THR A 85 -14.24 -11.19 -6.92
N TYR A 86 -13.49 -10.41 -6.12
CA TYR A 86 -12.59 -9.37 -6.65
C TYR A 86 -11.13 -9.80 -6.74
N VAL A 87 -10.79 -10.97 -6.19
CA VAL A 87 -9.42 -11.50 -6.22
C VAL A 87 -9.01 -11.83 -7.65
N ASN A 88 -7.75 -11.55 -7.97
CA ASN A 88 -7.17 -11.75 -9.30
C ASN A 88 -7.21 -13.21 -9.75
N LEU A 89 -7.30 -13.40 -11.05
CA LEU A 89 -7.09 -14.71 -11.69
C LEU A 89 -5.64 -15.19 -11.41
N PRO A 90 -5.40 -16.49 -11.37
CA PRO A 90 -6.35 -17.61 -11.50
C PRO A 90 -7.05 -18.00 -10.19
N VAL A 91 -6.75 -17.35 -9.07
CA VAL A 91 -7.25 -17.70 -7.72
C VAL A 91 -8.71 -17.29 -7.56
N GLY A 92 -9.05 -16.07 -7.91
CA GLY A 92 -10.38 -15.51 -7.80
C GLY A 92 -11.06 -15.31 -9.16
N GLN A 93 -12.12 -14.51 -9.13
CA GLN A 93 -12.96 -14.26 -10.32
C GLN A 93 -12.59 -12.97 -11.06
N ALA A 94 -11.74 -12.13 -10.47
CA ALA A 94 -11.34 -10.81 -10.98
C ALA A 94 -12.52 -9.95 -11.46
N GLN A 95 -13.65 -10.01 -10.74
CA GLN A 95 -14.80 -9.16 -11.08
C GLN A 95 -14.44 -7.69 -10.91
N PRO A 96 -14.90 -6.81 -11.80
CA PRO A 96 -14.64 -5.39 -11.66
C PRO A 96 -15.30 -4.84 -10.40
N VAL A 97 -14.62 -3.88 -9.75
CA VAL A 97 -15.19 -3.13 -8.62
C VAL A 97 -16.36 -2.29 -9.16
N PRO A 98 -17.56 -2.35 -8.55
CA PRO A 98 -18.77 -1.75 -9.13
C PRO A 98 -18.75 -0.23 -9.24
N GLY A 99 -17.91 0.46 -8.46
CA GLY A 99 -17.84 1.92 -8.47
C GLY A 99 -16.80 2.46 -7.49
N PRO A 100 -16.80 3.78 -7.21
CA PRO A 100 -15.84 4.41 -6.32
C PRO A 100 -15.94 3.87 -4.90
N LEU A 101 -14.78 3.76 -4.24
CA LEU A 101 -14.69 3.44 -2.82
C LEU A 101 -14.79 4.70 -1.96
N LYS A 102 -14.92 4.51 -0.65
CA LYS A 102 -14.89 5.61 0.30
C LYS A 102 -13.51 6.27 0.34
N PRO A 103 -13.41 7.57 0.65
CA PRO A 103 -12.12 8.25 0.75
C PRO A 103 -11.15 7.50 1.66
N HIS A 104 -9.89 7.36 1.21
CA HIS A 104 -8.83 6.69 1.95
C HIS A 104 -7.58 7.55 1.95
N ILE A 105 -7.09 7.89 3.15
CA ILE A 105 -5.81 8.56 3.38
C ILE A 105 -4.81 7.51 3.85
N ALA A 106 -3.69 7.36 3.14
CA ALA A 106 -2.64 6.42 3.47
C ALA A 106 -1.38 7.14 3.96
N CYS A 107 -0.89 6.77 5.15
CA CYS A 107 0.31 7.33 5.76
C CYS A 107 1.32 6.19 5.97
N PRO A 108 2.27 5.96 5.03
CA PRO A 108 3.21 4.86 5.13
C PRO A 108 4.23 5.09 6.26
N THR A 109 4.54 4.02 7.01
CA THR A 109 5.65 3.96 7.96
C THR A 109 6.79 3.08 7.45
N THR A 110 6.71 2.67 6.19
CA THR A 110 7.70 1.92 5.42
C THR A 110 7.82 2.56 4.04
N PHE A 111 8.89 2.25 3.29
CA PHE A 111 9.10 2.85 1.97
C PHE A 111 9.24 1.83 0.82
N GLY A 112 9.01 0.52 1.10
CA GLY A 112 9.19 -0.55 0.10
C GLY A 112 8.04 -0.66 -0.90
N THR A 113 6.84 -0.90 -0.40
CA THR A 113 5.70 -1.36 -1.20
C THR A 113 5.01 -0.29 -2.03
N ALA A 114 5.18 0.99 -1.67
CA ALA A 114 4.43 2.13 -2.25
C ALA A 114 2.91 1.92 -2.28
N SER A 115 2.36 1.17 -1.31
CA SER A 115 0.93 0.87 -1.28
C SER A 115 0.05 2.12 -1.17
N GLU A 116 0.60 3.24 -0.68
CA GLU A 116 -0.08 4.55 -0.63
C GLU A 116 -0.42 5.12 -2.01
N CYS A 117 0.25 4.69 -3.07
CA CYS A 117 0.00 5.18 -4.43
C CYS A 117 -0.47 4.08 -5.41
N THR A 118 -0.58 2.83 -4.97
CA THR A 118 -1.01 1.70 -5.82
C THR A 118 -2.45 1.29 -5.60
N GLY A 119 -3.08 0.74 -6.65
CA GLY A 119 -4.40 0.13 -6.58
C GLY A 119 -4.35 -1.38 -6.31
N MET A 120 -3.40 -1.82 -5.48
CA MET A 120 -3.18 -3.23 -5.16
C MET A 120 -3.45 -3.49 -3.68
N ALA A 121 -3.97 -4.67 -3.35
CA ALA A 121 -4.04 -5.20 -2.00
C ALA A 121 -3.61 -6.66 -2.03
N ILE A 122 -2.49 -6.98 -1.36
CA ILE A 122 -1.84 -8.29 -1.40
C ILE A 122 -2.08 -9.03 -0.08
N PHE A 123 -2.32 -10.33 -0.16
CA PHE A 123 -2.53 -11.17 1.01
C PHE A 123 -2.29 -12.66 0.70
N ASP A 124 -2.17 -13.46 1.76
CA ASP A 124 -1.99 -14.90 1.68
C ASP A 124 -3.33 -15.64 1.80
N MET A 125 -3.55 -16.57 0.88
CA MET A 125 -4.61 -17.58 0.97
C MET A 125 -4.07 -18.79 1.72
N LEU A 126 -4.38 -18.90 3.01
CA LEU A 126 -3.75 -19.90 3.89
C LEU A 126 -4.03 -21.34 3.45
N GLU A 127 -5.24 -21.66 3.05
CA GLU A 127 -5.60 -23.02 2.61
C GLU A 127 -4.98 -23.41 1.27
N MET A 128 -4.64 -22.43 0.45
CA MET A 128 -4.03 -22.63 -0.87
C MET A 128 -2.50 -22.49 -0.84
N GLU A 129 -1.94 -22.13 0.32
CA GLU A 129 -0.49 -21.87 0.51
C GLU A 129 0.08 -20.94 -0.58
N MET A 130 -0.64 -19.89 -0.93
CA MET A 130 -0.23 -18.98 -1.99
C MET A 130 -0.55 -17.52 -1.68
N LYS A 131 0.31 -16.64 -2.18
CA LYS A 131 0.10 -15.20 -2.16
C LYS A 131 -0.69 -14.78 -3.38
N THR A 132 -1.71 -13.96 -3.16
CA THR A 132 -2.56 -13.40 -4.21
C THR A 132 -2.92 -11.95 -3.89
N GLY A 133 -3.79 -11.35 -4.64
CA GLY A 133 -4.23 -9.99 -4.39
C GLY A 133 -5.43 -9.57 -5.20
N ILE A 134 -5.84 -8.34 -4.95
CA ILE A 134 -6.86 -7.62 -5.70
C ILE A 134 -6.17 -6.46 -6.39
N ALA A 135 -6.39 -6.30 -7.69
CA ALA A 135 -5.82 -5.21 -8.47
C ALA A 135 -6.95 -4.43 -9.15
N HIS A 136 -7.23 -3.23 -8.67
CA HIS A 136 -8.21 -2.35 -9.28
C HIS A 136 -7.90 -0.89 -8.95
N ARG A 137 -8.12 0.02 -9.93
CA ARG A 137 -7.85 1.45 -9.77
C ARG A 137 -8.57 2.11 -8.60
N GLU A 138 -9.76 1.64 -8.27
CA GLU A 138 -10.56 2.16 -7.16
C GLU A 138 -9.97 1.86 -5.77
N LEU A 139 -9.05 0.89 -5.66
CA LEU A 139 -8.34 0.61 -4.41
C LEU A 139 -7.23 1.62 -4.12
N ARG A 140 -6.84 2.46 -5.10
CA ARG A 140 -5.82 3.46 -4.87
C ARG A 140 -6.30 4.45 -3.81
N PRO A 141 -5.51 4.71 -2.76
CA PRO A 141 -5.84 5.74 -1.78
C PRO A 141 -6.11 7.09 -2.44
N THR A 142 -7.05 7.83 -1.90
CA THR A 142 -7.39 9.19 -2.37
C THR A 142 -6.23 10.16 -2.16
N LEU A 143 -5.47 9.93 -1.07
CA LEU A 143 -4.32 10.76 -0.69
C LEU A 143 -3.26 9.90 0.00
N GLY A 144 -2.00 10.01 -0.43
CA GLY A 144 -0.83 9.53 0.29
C GLY A 144 -0.16 10.69 1.04
N ILE A 145 0.12 10.51 2.33
CA ILE A 145 0.88 11.48 3.14
C ILE A 145 2.22 10.83 3.50
N LEU A 146 3.28 11.31 2.87
CA LEU A 146 4.64 10.82 3.07
C LEU A 146 5.37 11.70 4.08
N ASP A 147 5.52 11.20 5.31
CA ASP A 147 6.28 11.86 6.38
C ASP A 147 7.52 11.02 6.70
N PRO A 148 8.74 11.49 6.35
CA PRO A 148 9.95 10.72 6.60
C PRO A 148 10.25 10.48 8.08
N THR A 149 9.65 11.25 9.01
CA THR A 149 9.77 11.01 10.44
C THR A 149 9.17 9.67 10.86
N ALA A 150 8.14 9.20 10.14
CA ALA A 150 7.53 7.88 10.36
C ALA A 150 8.49 6.71 10.10
N LEU A 151 9.57 6.94 9.33
CA LEU A 151 10.56 5.91 9.02
C LEU A 151 11.63 5.74 10.12
N THR A 152 11.73 6.66 11.07
CA THR A 152 12.80 6.64 12.10
C THR A 152 12.68 5.44 13.04
N SER A 153 11.46 4.92 13.22
CA SER A 153 11.18 3.74 14.06
C SER A 153 11.45 2.41 13.38
N MET A 154 11.82 2.39 12.07
CA MET A 154 12.05 1.15 11.33
C MET A 154 13.31 0.42 11.83
N PRO A 155 13.20 -0.89 12.16
CA PRO A 155 14.38 -1.71 12.43
C PRO A 155 15.32 -1.78 11.22
N PRO A 156 16.66 -1.89 11.40
CA PRO A 156 17.62 -1.92 10.29
C PRO A 156 17.33 -3.01 9.23
N LEU A 157 16.91 -4.19 9.67
CA LEU A 157 16.54 -5.27 8.74
C LEU A 157 15.34 -4.87 7.84
N VAL A 158 14.36 -4.16 8.40
CA VAL A 158 13.20 -3.68 7.63
C VAL A 158 13.63 -2.58 6.66
N VAL A 159 14.55 -1.69 7.07
CA VAL A 159 15.14 -0.69 6.16
C VAL A 159 15.82 -1.36 4.96
N ALA A 160 16.66 -2.37 5.22
CA ALA A 160 17.32 -3.11 4.15
C ALA A 160 16.32 -3.82 3.24
N ALA A 161 15.35 -4.54 3.81
CA ALA A 161 14.31 -5.23 3.04
C ALA A 161 13.51 -4.27 2.15
N ASN A 162 13.14 -3.11 2.68
CA ASN A 162 12.42 -2.08 1.90
C ASN A 162 13.28 -1.52 0.76
N ALA A 163 14.57 -1.31 0.98
CA ALA A 163 15.46 -0.83 -0.07
C ALA A 163 15.59 -1.84 -1.22
N PHE A 164 15.69 -3.13 -0.90
CA PHE A 164 15.69 -4.18 -1.92
C PHE A 164 14.34 -4.34 -2.61
N ASP A 165 13.23 -4.11 -1.90
CA ASP A 165 11.88 -4.11 -2.46
C ASP A 165 11.73 -3.01 -3.52
N VAL A 166 12.09 -1.76 -3.17
CA VAL A 166 12.12 -0.63 -4.13
C VAL A 166 13.04 -0.92 -5.31
N PHE A 167 14.23 -1.50 -5.04
CA PHE A 167 15.16 -1.85 -6.11
C PHE A 167 14.58 -2.90 -7.06
N SER A 168 13.91 -3.94 -6.53
CA SER A 168 13.27 -4.94 -7.38
C SER A 168 12.12 -4.35 -8.19
N HIS A 169 11.24 -3.55 -7.61
CA HIS A 169 10.18 -2.84 -8.35
C HIS A 169 10.75 -2.01 -9.50
N ALA A 170 11.81 -1.23 -9.23
CA ALA A 170 12.43 -0.41 -10.26
C ALA A 170 13.06 -1.23 -11.39
N ILE A 171 13.78 -2.30 -11.07
CA ILE A 171 14.38 -3.20 -12.08
C ILE A 171 13.30 -3.95 -12.86
N GLU A 172 12.28 -4.47 -12.19
CA GLU A 172 11.16 -5.15 -12.86
C GLU A 172 10.44 -4.23 -13.83
N SER A 173 10.22 -2.96 -13.47
CA SER A 173 9.63 -1.98 -14.37
C SER A 173 10.53 -1.68 -15.57
N LEU A 174 11.84 -1.44 -15.34
CA LEU A 174 12.81 -1.15 -16.41
C LEU A 174 13.01 -2.31 -17.38
N THR A 175 12.85 -3.55 -16.92
CA THR A 175 13.06 -4.78 -17.73
C THR A 175 11.77 -5.40 -18.24
N ALA A 176 10.63 -4.80 -17.94
CA ALA A 176 9.35 -5.27 -18.42
C ALA A 176 9.18 -5.10 -19.94
N ILE A 177 8.28 -5.87 -20.53
CA ILE A 177 7.90 -5.71 -21.94
C ILE A 177 7.44 -4.25 -22.15
N PRO A 178 8.00 -3.53 -23.13
CA PRO A 178 7.60 -2.17 -23.43
C PRO A 178 6.11 -2.04 -23.74
N TYR A 179 5.50 -0.93 -23.35
CA TYR A 179 4.08 -0.69 -23.59
C TYR A 179 3.68 -0.76 -25.07
N THR A 180 4.62 -0.45 -25.98
CA THR A 180 4.42 -0.51 -27.44
C THR A 180 4.34 -1.93 -28.00
N GLU A 181 4.84 -2.94 -27.24
CA GLU A 181 4.84 -4.35 -27.65
C GLU A 181 3.71 -5.15 -26.97
N ARG A 182 2.91 -4.52 -26.12
CA ARG A 182 1.75 -5.14 -25.48
C ARG A 182 0.54 -5.06 -26.39
N SER A 183 -0.27 -6.13 -26.36
CA SER A 183 -1.55 -6.15 -27.07
C SER A 183 -2.46 -5.03 -26.55
N ALA A 184 -3.02 -4.27 -27.47
CA ALA A 184 -4.02 -3.27 -27.11
C ALA A 184 -5.30 -3.96 -26.61
N PRO A 185 -5.89 -3.54 -25.48
CA PRO A 185 -7.19 -4.04 -25.08
C PRO A 185 -8.29 -3.56 -26.04
N GLU A 186 -9.40 -4.27 -26.08
CA GLU A 186 -10.55 -3.94 -26.94
C GLU A 186 -11.08 -2.51 -26.69
N THR A 187 -11.06 -2.08 -25.44
CA THR A 187 -11.46 -0.71 -25.06
C THR A 187 -10.45 -0.12 -24.06
N SER A 188 -10.38 1.22 -23.99
CA SER A 188 -9.50 1.92 -23.04
C SER A 188 -9.84 1.62 -21.57
N GLY A 189 -11.09 1.29 -21.26
CA GLY A 189 -11.52 0.93 -19.91
C GLY A 189 -10.96 -0.40 -19.40
N LEU A 190 -10.55 -1.29 -20.31
CA LEU A 190 -9.96 -2.59 -19.99
C LEU A 190 -8.42 -2.54 -19.85
N ARG A 191 -7.82 -1.36 -19.97
CA ARG A 191 -6.37 -1.24 -19.76
C ARG A 191 -6.01 -1.59 -18.31
N PRO A 192 -5.03 -2.51 -18.09
CA PRO A 192 -4.52 -2.75 -16.75
C PRO A 192 -3.83 -1.50 -16.21
N MET A 193 -3.70 -1.38 -14.89
CA MET A 193 -3.01 -0.24 -14.27
C MET A 193 -1.55 -0.16 -14.71
N TYR A 194 -0.88 -1.29 -14.77
CA TYR A 194 0.48 -1.39 -15.26
C TYR A 194 0.52 -1.69 -16.76
N GLN A 195 1.15 -0.81 -17.53
CA GLN A 195 1.15 -0.87 -19.00
C GLN A 195 2.46 -1.43 -19.58
N GLY A 196 3.47 -1.72 -18.78
CA GLY A 196 4.82 -2.10 -19.21
C GLY A 196 5.82 -0.95 -19.16
N ALA A 197 7.09 -1.25 -19.46
CA ALA A 197 8.14 -0.25 -19.49
C ALA A 197 7.81 0.90 -20.45
N ASN A 198 8.06 2.12 -20.00
CA ASN A 198 7.79 3.33 -20.77
C ASN A 198 8.72 4.46 -20.31
N PRO A 199 8.97 5.50 -21.16
CA PRO A 199 9.94 6.56 -20.85
C PRO A 199 9.68 7.30 -19.54
N TYR A 200 8.42 7.39 -19.10
CA TYR A 200 8.08 8.06 -17.84
C TYR A 200 8.46 7.19 -16.62
N SER A 201 8.08 5.92 -16.62
CA SER A 201 8.47 4.99 -15.56
C SER A 201 9.98 4.77 -15.53
N ASP A 202 10.65 4.76 -16.69
CA ASP A 202 12.10 4.57 -16.77
C ASP A 202 12.88 5.70 -16.07
N ILE A 203 12.42 6.94 -16.21
CA ILE A 203 13.00 8.09 -15.49
C ILE A 203 12.79 7.94 -13.98
N ALA A 204 11.56 7.61 -13.53
CA ALA A 204 11.22 7.45 -12.12
C ALA A 204 12.01 6.29 -11.48
N CYS A 205 12.04 5.13 -12.13
CA CYS A 205 12.75 3.95 -11.63
C CYS A 205 14.27 4.14 -11.58
N SER A 206 14.85 4.81 -12.59
CA SER A 206 16.29 5.14 -12.59
C SER A 206 16.65 6.06 -11.42
N GLU A 207 15.82 7.05 -11.14
CA GLU A 207 16.02 7.95 -10.00
C GLU A 207 15.83 7.22 -8.68
N ALA A 208 14.84 6.32 -8.55
CA ALA A 208 14.65 5.50 -7.36
C ALA A 208 15.91 4.67 -7.04
N ILE A 209 16.50 4.00 -8.02
CA ILE A 209 17.75 3.24 -7.86
C ILE A 209 18.89 4.14 -7.38
N ARG A 210 19.04 5.32 -8.00
CA ARG A 210 20.08 6.29 -7.61
C ARG A 210 19.91 6.76 -6.16
N LEU A 211 18.69 7.06 -5.74
CA LEU A 211 18.38 7.52 -4.38
C LEU A 211 18.66 6.44 -3.34
N ILE A 212 18.30 5.18 -3.62
CA ILE A 212 18.63 4.05 -2.75
C ILE A 212 20.13 3.91 -2.60
N GLY A 213 20.87 3.83 -3.71
CA GLY A 213 22.32 3.64 -3.70
C GLY A 213 23.05 4.74 -2.93
N ALA A 214 22.56 5.98 -2.99
CA ALA A 214 23.17 7.12 -2.31
C ALA A 214 22.86 7.19 -0.79
N ASN A 215 21.77 6.59 -0.31
CA ASN A 215 21.27 6.88 1.04
C ASN A 215 21.14 5.65 1.95
N ILE A 216 21.06 4.42 1.42
CA ILE A 216 20.74 3.23 2.20
C ILE A 216 21.74 2.97 3.35
N GLU A 217 23.05 3.09 3.09
CA GLU A 217 24.05 2.86 4.13
C GLU A 217 23.95 3.87 5.29
N ARG A 218 23.69 5.14 4.96
CA ARG A 218 23.51 6.19 5.95
C ARG A 218 22.26 5.94 6.79
N ALA A 219 21.14 5.63 6.16
CA ALA A 219 19.88 5.34 6.84
C ALA A 219 19.97 4.11 7.76
N MET A 220 20.79 3.11 7.41
CA MET A 220 21.04 1.96 8.27
C MET A 220 21.96 2.26 9.46
N LYS A 221 22.97 3.12 9.27
CA LYS A 221 23.93 3.49 10.32
C LYS A 221 23.38 4.54 11.29
N ALA A 222 22.50 5.42 10.80
CA ALA A 222 21.93 6.53 11.56
C ALA A 222 20.40 6.55 11.39
N PRO A 223 19.64 5.85 12.26
CA PRO A 223 18.18 5.75 12.14
C PRO A 223 17.46 7.10 12.16
N ASP A 224 18.00 8.09 12.85
CA ASP A 224 17.40 9.44 12.99
C ASP A 224 17.85 10.42 11.89
N ASP A 225 18.67 9.98 10.92
CA ASP A 225 19.11 10.83 9.82
C ASP A 225 17.97 11.01 8.79
N LEU A 226 17.12 12.00 9.02
CA LEU A 226 16.03 12.35 8.11
C LEU A 226 16.51 12.69 6.70
N SER A 227 17.72 13.26 6.57
CA SER A 227 18.28 13.59 5.26
C SER A 227 18.64 12.36 4.43
N ALA A 228 18.74 11.18 5.06
CA ALA A 228 18.85 9.89 4.38
C ALA A 228 17.48 9.18 4.23
N ARG A 229 16.56 9.38 5.18
CA ARG A 229 15.22 8.75 5.16
C ARG A 229 14.30 9.35 4.11
N GLU A 230 14.27 10.67 3.99
CA GLU A 230 13.43 11.38 3.02
C GLU A 230 13.67 10.92 1.56
N PRO A 231 14.92 10.84 1.05
CA PRO A 231 15.15 10.31 -0.29
C PRO A 231 14.74 8.84 -0.48
N LEU A 232 14.84 8.00 0.58
CA LEU A 232 14.40 6.61 0.51
C LEU A 232 12.87 6.50 0.42
N MET A 233 12.14 7.32 1.17
CA MET A 233 10.68 7.39 1.08
C MET A 233 10.22 7.83 -0.31
N PHE A 234 10.90 8.84 -0.86
CA PHE A 234 10.63 9.31 -2.21
C PHE A 234 10.97 8.25 -3.27
N ALA A 235 12.06 7.50 -3.09
CA ALA A 235 12.42 6.40 -3.97
C ALA A 235 11.33 5.31 -4.01
N GLY A 236 10.75 4.96 -2.85
CA GLY A 236 9.63 4.04 -2.77
C GLY A 236 8.44 4.48 -3.61
N MET A 237 8.02 5.73 -3.45
CA MET A 237 6.94 6.32 -4.23
C MET A 237 7.23 6.34 -5.75
N LEU A 238 8.49 6.59 -6.15
CA LEU A 238 8.87 6.63 -7.57
C LEU A 238 8.84 5.24 -8.23
N ALA A 239 9.14 4.18 -7.47
CA ALA A 239 9.20 2.82 -7.99
C ALA A 239 7.83 2.12 -8.01
N GLY A 240 6.88 2.54 -7.17
CA GLY A 240 5.50 2.03 -7.11
C GLY A 240 4.58 2.79 -8.01
#